data_ae57aeb8db7a414a27a240504fe03192
#
_entry.id   ae57aeb8db7a414a27a240504fe03192
#
_cell.length_a   1.000
_cell.length_b   1.000
_cell.length_c   1.000
_cell.angle_alpha   90.00
_cell.angle_beta   90.00
_cell.angle_gamma   90.00
#
_symmetry.space_group_name_H-M   'P 1'
#
loop_
_entity.id
_entity.type
_entity.pdbx_description
1 polymer ?
#
loop_
_entity_poly.entity_id
_entity_poly.type
_entity_poly.pdbx_seq_one_letter_code
_entity_poly.pdbx_strand_id
1 'polypeptide(L)'
;MIKKDYIEIIFLITLGAASSLSLPPYNYLIINFFTFSVFFVFLFKKSKISQSKKHFFFYGWLFGFGYFLSSLYWISISLTFDQNFKFLIPITIILIPSFLGIFYGLATFCFIISKSKKVVSSFFIFSLFFGVFEFIRGSILTGFPWNLIAYSFVNHLEILSITSLIGTYGFNLFCISLFASPSIFILRETKKDIGVCIIFLILPFIFYQYGSSYKETFNSSDITNYD
;
A
#
# COMPACT_ATOMS: atom_id res chain seq x y z
N MET A 1 27.15 -14.84 -5.34
CA MET A 1 25.84 -15.06 -4.73
C MET A 1 25.54 -14.04 -3.66
N ILE A 2 26.35 -13.92 -2.61
CA ILE A 2 26.14 -13.02 -1.45
C ILE A 2 25.93 -11.54 -1.82
N LYS A 3 26.69 -11.00 -2.79
CA LYS A 3 26.61 -9.56 -3.19
C LYS A 3 25.26 -9.19 -3.85
N LYS A 4 24.59 -10.14 -4.50
CA LYS A 4 23.29 -9.90 -5.16
C LYS A 4 22.16 -9.86 -4.16
N ASP A 5 22.23 -10.63 -3.10
CA ASP A 5 21.20 -10.71 -2.07
C ASP A 5 21.15 -9.40 -1.24
N TYR A 6 22.31 -8.79 -0.93
CA TYR A 6 22.36 -7.49 -0.24
C TYR A 6 21.74 -6.35 -1.07
N ILE A 7 21.97 -6.33 -2.38
CA ILE A 7 21.37 -5.32 -3.27
C ILE A 7 19.86 -5.43 -3.27
N GLU A 8 19.31 -6.66 -3.31
CA GLU A 8 17.86 -6.87 -3.27
C GLU A 8 17.25 -6.45 -1.93
N ILE A 9 17.94 -6.71 -0.81
CA ILE A 9 17.51 -6.29 0.52
C ILE A 9 17.42 -4.75 0.59
N ILE A 10 18.51 -4.06 0.26
CA ILE A 10 18.56 -2.59 0.29
C ILE A 10 17.51 -2.01 -0.65
N PHE A 11 17.39 -2.55 -1.86
CA PHE A 11 16.41 -2.13 -2.85
C PHE A 11 14.97 -2.22 -2.34
N LEU A 12 14.58 -3.33 -1.70
CA LEU A 12 13.22 -3.51 -1.20
C LEU A 12 12.92 -2.61 0.00
N ILE A 13 13.87 -2.44 0.92
CA ILE A 13 13.72 -1.54 2.06
C ILE A 13 13.59 -0.09 1.57
N THR A 14 14.45 0.35 0.66
CA THR A 14 14.38 1.72 0.11
C THR A 14 13.12 1.95 -0.71
N LEU A 15 12.65 0.95 -1.46
CA LEU A 15 11.41 1.02 -2.22
C LEU A 15 10.20 1.16 -1.30
N GLY A 16 10.16 0.41 -0.20
CA GLY A 16 9.13 0.53 0.82
C GLY A 16 9.17 1.89 1.52
N ALA A 17 10.37 2.34 1.94
CA ALA A 17 10.55 3.65 2.55
C ALA A 17 10.12 4.79 1.61
N ALA A 18 10.44 4.71 0.31
CA ALA A 18 10.00 5.68 -0.67
C ALA A 18 8.46 5.72 -0.79
N SER A 19 7.78 4.57 -0.68
CA SER A 19 6.31 4.50 -0.73
C SER A 19 5.66 5.32 0.39
N SER A 20 6.27 5.42 1.57
CA SER A 20 5.74 6.21 2.68
C SER A 20 5.70 7.72 2.41
N LEU A 21 6.51 8.22 1.46
CA LEU A 21 6.50 9.63 1.07
C LEU A 21 5.18 10.06 0.38
N SER A 22 4.33 9.10 0.01
CA SER A 22 2.98 9.41 -0.47
C SER A 22 2.01 9.82 0.63
N LEU A 23 2.36 9.55 1.90
CA LEU A 23 1.56 9.88 3.07
C LEU A 23 1.88 11.29 3.58
N PRO A 24 0.99 11.89 4.40
CA PRO A 24 1.31 13.11 5.14
C PRO A 24 2.59 12.94 5.99
N PRO A 25 3.40 13.98 6.14
CA PRO A 25 3.20 15.35 5.63
C PRO A 25 3.65 15.58 4.19
N TYR A 26 4.30 14.60 3.54
CA TYR A 26 4.92 14.79 2.21
C TYR A 26 3.91 14.81 1.07
N ASN A 27 2.93 13.89 1.05
CA ASN A 27 1.83 13.80 0.08
C ASN A 27 2.28 13.63 -1.38
N TYR A 28 3.43 13.00 -1.64
CA TYR A 28 3.93 12.74 -2.99
C TYR A 28 3.23 11.49 -3.60
N LEU A 29 1.94 11.61 -3.89
CA LEU A 29 1.08 10.54 -4.40
C LEU A 29 1.71 9.75 -5.56
N ILE A 30 2.39 10.44 -6.49
CA ILE A 30 2.98 9.86 -7.71
C ILE A 30 4.02 8.79 -7.37
N ILE A 31 4.70 8.88 -6.23
CA ILE A 31 5.71 7.91 -5.81
C ILE A 31 5.12 6.51 -5.71
N ASN A 32 3.86 6.36 -5.27
CA ASN A 32 3.23 5.06 -5.15
C ASN A 32 2.99 4.38 -6.49
N PHE A 33 2.73 5.11 -7.57
CA PHE A 33 2.67 4.53 -8.91
C PHE A 33 3.99 3.88 -9.32
N PHE A 34 5.11 4.44 -8.89
CA PHE A 34 6.42 3.86 -9.12
C PHE A 34 6.67 2.68 -8.18
N THR A 35 6.54 2.86 -6.87
CA THR A 35 6.96 1.88 -5.86
C THR A 35 6.14 0.59 -5.94
N PHE A 36 4.81 0.66 -6.01
CA PHE A 36 3.95 -0.53 -6.14
C PHE A 36 4.09 -1.21 -7.50
N SER A 37 4.23 -0.45 -8.59
CA SER A 37 4.47 -1.04 -9.91
C SER A 37 5.80 -1.77 -9.96
N VAL A 38 6.87 -1.17 -9.47
CA VAL A 38 8.20 -1.78 -9.43
C VAL A 38 8.21 -3.01 -8.52
N PHE A 39 7.53 -2.93 -7.38
CA PHE A 39 7.42 -4.05 -6.45
C PHE A 39 6.69 -5.24 -7.06
N PHE A 40 5.53 -5.01 -7.71
CA PHE A 40 4.83 -6.09 -8.40
C PHE A 40 5.65 -6.67 -9.56
N VAL A 41 6.29 -5.83 -10.38
CA VAL A 41 7.20 -6.29 -11.47
C VAL A 41 8.33 -7.15 -10.91
N PHE A 42 8.92 -6.74 -9.81
CA PHE A 42 9.98 -7.50 -9.12
C PHE A 42 9.47 -8.88 -8.70
N LEU A 43 8.35 -8.94 -7.97
CA LEU A 43 7.75 -10.20 -7.51
C LEU A 43 7.36 -11.10 -8.68
N PHE A 44 6.73 -10.56 -9.71
CA PHE A 44 6.29 -11.32 -10.87
C PHE A 44 7.47 -11.90 -11.66
N LYS A 45 8.53 -11.11 -11.89
CA LYS A 45 9.76 -11.60 -12.56
C LYS A 45 10.48 -12.65 -11.71
N LYS A 46 10.64 -12.43 -10.42
CA LYS A 46 11.23 -13.40 -9.49
C LYS A 46 10.45 -14.72 -9.45
N SER A 47 9.14 -14.67 -9.58
CA SER A 47 8.29 -15.85 -9.57
C SER A 47 8.42 -16.74 -10.83
N LYS A 48 9.01 -16.23 -11.91
CA LYS A 48 9.34 -17.01 -13.11
C LYS A 48 10.64 -17.80 -12.95
N ILE A 49 11.48 -17.38 -11.99
CA ILE A 49 12.72 -18.06 -11.62
C ILE A 49 12.38 -19.01 -10.48
N SER A 50 12.80 -20.29 -10.56
CA SER A 50 12.53 -21.29 -9.53
C SER A 50 13.14 -20.87 -8.19
N GLN A 51 12.35 -20.18 -7.36
CA GLN A 51 12.75 -19.75 -6.03
C GLN A 51 11.83 -20.34 -4.95
N SER A 52 12.40 -20.56 -3.78
CA SER A 52 11.62 -20.98 -2.61
C SER A 52 10.55 -19.96 -2.28
N LYS A 53 9.31 -20.42 -2.03
CA LYS A 53 8.18 -19.57 -1.61
C LYS A 53 8.49 -18.73 -0.38
N LYS A 54 9.36 -19.22 0.51
CA LYS A 54 9.82 -18.49 1.71
C LYS A 54 10.51 -17.16 1.37
N HIS A 55 11.25 -17.07 0.23
CA HIS A 55 11.87 -15.81 -0.17
C HIS A 55 10.84 -14.72 -0.46
N PHE A 56 9.64 -15.09 -0.95
CA PHE A 56 8.59 -14.11 -1.21
C PHE A 56 8.03 -13.50 0.07
N PHE A 57 7.94 -14.28 1.14
CA PHE A 57 7.64 -13.72 2.45
C PHE A 57 8.66 -12.65 2.84
N PHE A 58 9.95 -12.93 2.71
CA PHE A 58 11.00 -11.97 3.03
C PHE A 58 10.99 -10.74 2.11
N TYR A 59 10.68 -10.88 0.83
CA TYR A 59 10.56 -9.73 -0.08
C TYR A 59 9.43 -8.78 0.35
N GLY A 60 8.26 -9.31 0.69
CA GLY A 60 7.16 -8.52 1.23
C GLY A 60 7.49 -7.91 2.58
N TRP A 61 8.10 -8.71 3.46
CA TRP A 61 8.52 -8.24 4.77
C TRP A 61 9.52 -7.08 4.69
N LEU A 62 10.52 -7.15 3.82
CA LEU A 62 11.50 -6.08 3.61
C LEU A 62 10.86 -4.80 3.08
N PHE A 63 9.97 -4.93 2.09
CA PHE A 63 9.22 -3.79 1.58
C PHE A 63 8.34 -3.16 2.68
N GLY A 64 7.58 -3.98 3.41
CA GLY A 64 6.75 -3.54 4.53
C GLY A 64 7.58 -2.93 5.67
N PHE A 65 8.70 -3.55 6.02
CA PHE A 65 9.64 -3.01 7.02
C PHE A 65 10.09 -1.60 6.65
N GLY A 66 10.56 -1.40 5.42
CA GLY A 66 10.96 -0.07 4.93
C GLY A 66 9.83 0.94 4.98
N TYR A 67 8.62 0.55 4.53
CA TYR A 67 7.43 1.38 4.57
C TYR A 67 7.06 1.83 5.98
N PHE A 68 6.96 0.89 6.93
CA PHE A 68 6.58 1.21 8.30
C PHE A 68 7.71 1.89 9.08
N LEU A 69 8.96 1.55 8.83
CA LEU A 69 10.11 2.23 9.44
C LEU A 69 10.09 3.73 9.11
N SER A 70 9.89 4.06 7.84
CA SER A 70 9.89 5.46 7.39
C SER A 70 8.60 6.21 7.77
N SER A 71 7.45 5.53 7.87
CA SER A 71 6.17 6.19 8.14
C SER A 71 5.80 6.25 9.63
N LEU A 72 6.41 5.42 10.49
CA LEU A 72 6.03 5.28 11.90
C LEU A 72 7.13 5.65 12.90
N TYR A 73 8.28 6.14 12.46
CA TYR A 73 9.38 6.53 13.36
C TYR A 73 8.94 7.52 14.45
N TRP A 74 7.94 8.36 14.13
CA TRP A 74 7.41 9.35 15.05
C TRP A 74 6.74 8.76 16.31
N ILE A 75 6.29 7.50 16.26
CA ILE A 75 5.71 6.82 17.44
C ILE A 75 6.74 6.75 18.56
N SER A 76 8.01 6.60 18.22
CA SER A 76 9.09 6.58 19.23
C SER A 76 9.26 7.89 20.00
N ILE A 77 8.77 9.01 19.45
CA ILE A 77 8.80 10.32 20.10
C ILE A 77 7.96 10.30 21.38
N SER A 78 6.86 9.52 21.41
CA SER A 78 6.06 9.38 22.62
C SER A 78 6.86 8.88 23.82
N LEU A 79 7.89 8.08 23.60
CA LEU A 79 8.76 7.57 24.66
C LEU A 79 9.76 8.62 25.21
N THR A 80 9.84 9.80 24.59
CA THR A 80 10.68 10.90 25.07
C THR A 80 10.05 11.68 26.21
N PHE A 81 8.71 11.58 26.41
CA PHE A 81 7.99 12.29 27.45
C PHE A 81 8.31 11.78 28.87
N ASP A 82 8.72 10.49 29.00
CA ASP A 82 9.18 9.94 30.26
C ASP A 82 10.62 9.42 30.12
N GLN A 83 11.51 9.93 30.97
CA GLN A 83 12.93 9.59 30.98
C GLN A 83 13.18 8.08 31.16
N ASN A 84 12.31 7.41 31.91
CA ASN A 84 12.42 5.98 32.21
C ASN A 84 12.22 5.10 30.99
N PHE A 85 11.56 5.59 29.92
CA PHE A 85 11.25 4.82 28.70
C PHE A 85 12.16 5.13 27.52
N LYS A 86 13.07 6.12 27.62
CA LYS A 86 13.96 6.51 26.50
C LYS A 86 14.81 5.36 25.97
N PHE A 87 15.21 4.41 26.83
CA PHE A 87 16.01 3.25 26.40
C PHE A 87 15.24 2.30 25.45
N LEU A 88 13.90 2.38 25.42
CA LEU A 88 13.07 1.59 24.53
C LEU A 88 12.99 2.15 23.09
N ILE A 89 13.42 3.41 22.87
CA ILE A 89 13.35 4.07 21.55
C ILE A 89 13.98 3.21 20.43
N PRO A 90 15.23 2.73 20.53
CA PRO A 90 15.85 1.92 19.48
C PRO A 90 15.08 0.62 19.21
N ILE A 91 14.56 0.01 20.28
CA ILE A 91 13.77 -1.23 20.19
C ILE A 91 12.47 -0.97 19.45
N THR A 92 11.74 0.09 19.82
CA THR A 92 10.45 0.45 19.23
C THR A 92 10.57 0.77 17.75
N ILE A 93 11.61 1.53 17.35
CA ILE A 93 11.87 1.89 15.94
C ILE A 93 12.07 0.66 15.06
N ILE A 94 12.63 -0.44 15.59
CA ILE A 94 12.88 -1.66 14.82
C ILE A 94 11.73 -2.66 14.97
N LEU A 95 11.22 -2.84 16.19
CA LEU A 95 10.25 -3.89 16.50
C LEU A 95 8.88 -3.65 15.85
N ILE A 96 8.36 -2.40 15.93
CA ILE A 96 7.05 -2.07 15.35
C ILE A 96 7.05 -2.28 13.82
N PRO A 97 7.98 -1.70 13.03
CA PRO A 97 8.03 -1.95 11.60
C PRO A 97 8.26 -3.42 11.25
N SER A 98 9.09 -4.13 12.04
CA SER A 98 9.33 -5.56 11.82
C SER A 98 8.08 -6.39 11.99
N PHE A 99 7.28 -6.12 13.03
CA PHE A 99 6.02 -6.77 13.28
C PHE A 99 4.98 -6.45 12.19
N LEU A 100 4.79 -5.18 11.87
CA LEU A 100 3.84 -4.76 10.84
C LEU A 100 4.23 -5.24 9.44
N GLY A 101 5.51 -5.34 9.16
CA GLY A 101 6.05 -5.92 7.93
C GLY A 101 5.63 -7.38 7.70
N ILE A 102 5.31 -8.13 8.77
CA ILE A 102 4.83 -9.53 8.66
C ILE A 102 3.58 -9.62 7.79
N PHE A 103 2.66 -8.66 7.88
CA PHE A 103 1.44 -8.66 7.06
C PHE A 103 1.75 -8.54 5.57
N TYR A 104 2.72 -7.71 5.18
CA TYR A 104 3.19 -7.61 3.79
C TYR A 104 3.94 -8.88 3.36
N GLY A 105 4.71 -9.48 4.28
CA GLY A 105 5.34 -10.78 4.05
C GLY A 105 4.31 -11.88 3.78
N LEU A 106 3.24 -11.95 4.56
CA LEU A 106 2.15 -12.89 4.36
C LEU A 106 1.38 -12.63 3.08
N ALA A 107 1.12 -11.37 2.73
CA ALA A 107 0.48 -10.99 1.48
C ALA A 107 1.27 -11.51 0.26
N THR A 108 2.58 -11.31 0.23
CA THR A 108 3.43 -11.79 -0.85
C THR A 108 3.61 -13.31 -0.85
N PHE A 109 3.60 -13.94 0.31
CA PHE A 109 3.62 -15.40 0.43
C PHE A 109 2.34 -16.02 -0.13
N CYS A 110 1.17 -15.49 0.22
CA CYS A 110 -0.10 -15.93 -0.34
C CYS A 110 -0.18 -15.64 -1.84
N PHE A 111 0.32 -14.49 -2.28
CA PHE A 111 0.43 -14.16 -3.70
C PHE A 111 1.19 -15.23 -4.46
N ILE A 112 2.40 -15.63 -4.03
CA ILE A 112 3.23 -16.60 -4.77
C ILE A 112 2.61 -18.00 -4.82
N ILE A 113 1.83 -18.37 -3.81
CA ILE A 113 1.13 -19.65 -3.79
C ILE A 113 -0.02 -19.66 -4.80
N SER A 114 -0.75 -18.55 -4.91
CA SER A 114 -1.99 -18.43 -5.67
C SER A 114 -1.82 -17.80 -7.06
N LYS A 115 -0.64 -17.23 -7.37
CA LYS A 115 -0.45 -16.48 -8.62
C LYS A 115 -0.73 -17.31 -9.85
N SER A 116 -1.28 -16.67 -10.87
CA SER A 116 -1.47 -17.20 -12.22
C SER A 116 -0.21 -17.03 -13.09
N LYS A 117 -0.16 -17.73 -14.21
CA LYS A 117 0.81 -17.45 -15.28
C LYS A 117 0.52 -16.12 -15.97
N LYS A 118 -0.77 -15.74 -16.09
CA LYS A 118 -1.22 -14.49 -16.74
C LYS A 118 -0.95 -13.28 -15.86
N VAL A 119 -0.45 -12.19 -16.44
CA VAL A 119 -0.10 -10.95 -15.73
C VAL A 119 -1.32 -10.34 -15.03
N VAL A 120 -2.43 -10.15 -15.75
CA VAL A 120 -3.64 -9.52 -15.21
C VAL A 120 -4.23 -10.30 -14.05
N SER A 121 -4.33 -11.64 -14.18
CA SER A 121 -4.81 -12.48 -13.08
C SER A 121 -3.90 -12.40 -11.86
N SER A 122 -2.57 -12.38 -12.06
CA SER A 122 -1.60 -12.23 -10.98
C SER A 122 -1.68 -10.85 -10.32
N PHE A 123 -1.95 -9.81 -11.08
CA PHE A 123 -2.17 -8.46 -10.58
C PHE A 123 -3.38 -8.40 -9.63
N PHE A 124 -4.52 -8.96 -10.02
CA PHE A 124 -5.69 -9.02 -9.14
C PHE A 124 -5.45 -9.85 -7.88
N ILE A 125 -4.72 -10.97 -7.99
CA ILE A 125 -4.34 -11.80 -6.84
C ILE A 125 -3.41 -11.02 -5.89
N PHE A 126 -2.44 -10.28 -6.43
CA PHE A 126 -1.57 -9.40 -5.64
C PHE A 126 -2.38 -8.34 -4.90
N SER A 127 -3.22 -7.60 -5.60
CA SER A 127 -4.06 -6.55 -5.01
C SER A 127 -4.97 -7.11 -3.92
N LEU A 128 -5.61 -8.26 -4.18
CA LEU A 128 -6.50 -8.92 -3.24
C LEU A 128 -5.77 -9.26 -1.93
N PHE A 129 -4.64 -9.96 -2.00
CA PHE A 129 -3.93 -10.35 -0.78
C PHE A 129 -3.38 -9.15 -0.02
N PHE A 130 -2.85 -8.14 -0.70
CA PHE A 130 -2.45 -6.91 -0.01
C PHE A 130 -3.63 -6.24 0.68
N GLY A 131 -4.79 -6.10 0.00
CA GLY A 131 -6.01 -5.55 0.59
C GLY A 131 -6.51 -6.36 1.79
N VAL A 132 -6.52 -7.69 1.69
CA VAL A 132 -6.93 -8.58 2.79
C VAL A 132 -6.00 -8.47 3.99
N PHE A 133 -4.68 -8.47 3.78
CA PHE A 133 -3.73 -8.38 4.91
C PHE A 133 -3.68 -6.96 5.51
N GLU A 134 -3.97 -5.92 4.77
CA GLU A 134 -4.20 -4.58 5.31
C GLU A 134 -5.45 -4.53 6.19
N PHE A 135 -6.55 -5.17 5.77
CA PHE A 135 -7.76 -5.32 6.59
C PHE A 135 -7.49 -6.12 7.87
N ILE A 136 -6.79 -7.26 7.75
CA ILE A 136 -6.42 -8.09 8.92
C ILE A 136 -5.56 -7.26 9.88
N ARG A 137 -4.53 -6.56 9.38
CA ARG A 137 -3.66 -5.69 10.18
C ARG A 137 -4.44 -4.61 10.95
N GLY A 138 -5.44 -4.04 10.31
CA GLY A 138 -6.28 -3.01 10.92
C GLY A 138 -7.36 -3.55 11.88
N SER A 139 -7.58 -4.87 11.91
CA SER A 139 -8.69 -5.48 12.67
C SER A 139 -8.24 -6.38 13.82
N ILE A 140 -7.06 -7.02 13.74
CA ILE A 140 -6.57 -7.93 14.79
C ILE A 140 -5.80 -7.17 15.88
N LEU A 141 -5.66 -7.77 17.07
CA LEU A 141 -4.85 -7.26 18.21
C LEU A 141 -5.25 -5.87 18.65
N THR A 142 -6.31 -5.34 18.77
CA THR A 142 -6.75 -3.95 19.02
C THR A 142 -6.84 -3.11 17.74
N GLY A 143 -6.36 -3.63 16.62
CA GLY A 143 -6.32 -2.96 15.32
C GLY A 143 -5.20 -1.91 15.20
N PHE A 144 -4.55 -1.86 14.05
CA PHE A 144 -3.62 -0.80 13.71
C PHE A 144 -3.93 -0.29 12.31
N PRO A 145 -4.99 0.51 12.13
CA PRO A 145 -5.45 0.97 10.80
C PRO A 145 -4.62 2.15 10.27
N TRP A 146 -3.56 2.54 10.96
CA TRP A 146 -2.71 3.65 10.59
C TRP A 146 -1.92 3.33 9.32
N ASN A 147 -1.60 4.36 8.56
CA ASN A 147 -0.77 4.26 7.37
C ASN A 147 -1.33 3.29 6.31
N LEU A 148 -2.65 3.32 6.10
CA LEU A 148 -3.23 2.69 4.91
C LEU A 148 -2.78 3.44 3.65
N ILE A 149 -2.58 2.71 2.56
CA ILE A 149 -2.20 3.31 1.26
C ILE A 149 -3.25 4.31 0.77
N ALA A 150 -4.51 4.11 1.14
CA ALA A 150 -5.62 5.02 0.88
C ALA A 150 -5.37 6.45 1.40
N TYR A 151 -4.61 6.60 2.48
CA TYR A 151 -4.33 7.91 3.08
C TYR A 151 -3.39 8.79 2.24
N SER A 152 -2.79 8.26 1.18
CA SER A 152 -2.12 9.09 0.18
C SER A 152 -3.07 10.03 -0.58
N PHE A 153 -4.40 9.81 -0.48
CA PHE A 153 -5.42 10.68 -1.06
C PHE A 153 -6.02 11.69 -0.06
N VAL A 154 -5.44 11.86 1.14
CA VAL A 154 -6.00 12.74 2.18
C VAL A 154 -6.24 14.18 1.73
N ASN A 155 -5.43 14.69 0.80
CA ASN A 155 -5.58 16.02 0.23
C ASN A 155 -6.59 16.10 -0.95
N HIS A 156 -7.24 14.98 -1.29
CA HIS A 156 -8.19 14.87 -2.40
C HIS A 156 -9.55 14.39 -1.86
N LEU A 157 -10.23 15.26 -1.11
CA LEU A 157 -11.47 14.93 -0.38
C LEU A 157 -12.58 14.44 -1.33
N GLU A 158 -12.65 14.99 -2.54
CA GLU A 158 -13.62 14.56 -3.54
C GLU A 158 -13.40 13.08 -3.92
N ILE A 159 -12.15 12.64 -4.07
CA ILE A 159 -11.85 11.21 -4.33
C ILE A 159 -12.11 10.36 -3.10
N LEU A 160 -11.78 10.86 -1.90
CA LEU A 160 -12.04 10.15 -0.65
C LEU A 160 -13.53 9.97 -0.35
N SER A 161 -14.41 10.80 -0.88
CA SER A 161 -15.86 10.70 -0.67
C SER A 161 -16.43 9.35 -1.10
N ILE A 162 -15.76 8.62 -2.03
CA ILE A 162 -16.14 7.28 -2.44
C ILE A 162 -16.11 6.27 -1.27
N THR A 163 -15.37 6.56 -0.20
CA THR A 163 -15.33 5.73 0.99
C THR A 163 -16.69 5.60 1.67
N SER A 164 -17.59 6.55 1.45
CA SER A 164 -18.98 6.46 1.92
C SER A 164 -19.74 5.27 1.28
N LEU A 165 -19.35 4.85 0.07
CA LEU A 165 -19.97 3.73 -0.65
C LEU A 165 -19.24 2.41 -0.43
N ILE A 166 -17.89 2.41 -0.52
CA ILE A 166 -17.10 1.18 -0.54
C ILE A 166 -16.30 0.93 0.74
N GLY A 167 -16.37 1.86 1.69
CA GLY A 167 -15.61 1.81 2.95
C GLY A 167 -14.13 2.08 2.76
N THR A 168 -13.43 2.35 3.87
CA THR A 168 -12.00 2.70 3.87
C THR A 168 -11.13 1.57 3.32
N TYR A 169 -11.40 0.32 3.69
CA TYR A 169 -10.60 -0.83 3.23
C TYR A 169 -10.89 -1.21 1.78
N GLY A 170 -12.12 -1.00 1.29
CA GLY A 170 -12.45 -1.14 -0.13
C GLY A 170 -11.69 -0.12 -0.97
N PHE A 171 -11.64 1.13 -0.50
CA PHE A 171 -10.84 2.18 -1.13
C PHE A 171 -9.34 1.90 -1.04
N ASN A 172 -8.86 1.34 0.08
CA ASN A 172 -7.46 0.94 0.21
C ASN A 172 -7.06 -0.15 -0.79
N LEU A 173 -7.92 -1.17 -0.98
CA LEU A 173 -7.73 -2.20 -2.01
C LEU A 173 -7.67 -1.57 -3.42
N PHE A 174 -8.57 -0.62 -3.70
CA PHE A 174 -8.53 0.14 -4.95
C PHE A 174 -7.21 0.90 -5.13
N CYS A 175 -6.73 1.62 -4.11
CA CYS A 175 -5.47 2.37 -4.15
C CYS A 175 -4.27 1.45 -4.44
N ILE A 176 -4.17 0.30 -3.78
CA ILE A 176 -3.13 -0.70 -4.06
C ILE A 176 -3.19 -1.15 -5.52
N SER A 177 -4.39 -1.43 -6.04
CA SER A 177 -4.60 -1.81 -7.43
C SER A 177 -4.23 -0.68 -8.39
N LEU A 178 -4.68 0.54 -8.11
CA LEU A 178 -4.37 1.73 -8.90
C LEU A 178 -2.85 1.94 -9.03
N PHE A 179 -2.13 1.94 -7.90
CA PHE A 179 -0.69 2.19 -7.89
C PHE A 179 0.12 1.06 -8.52
N ALA A 180 -0.36 -0.17 -8.44
CA ALA A 180 0.27 -1.30 -9.11
C ALA A 180 -0.10 -1.42 -10.61
N SER A 181 -1.16 -0.74 -11.08
CA SER A 181 -1.69 -0.91 -12.45
C SER A 181 -0.69 -0.58 -13.58
N PRO A 182 0.24 0.42 -13.45
CA PRO A 182 1.24 0.65 -14.50
C PRO A 182 2.16 -0.55 -14.75
N SER A 183 2.31 -1.45 -13.79
CA SER A 183 3.08 -2.68 -13.95
C SER A 183 2.50 -3.60 -15.04
N ILE A 184 1.20 -3.57 -15.25
CA ILE A 184 0.51 -4.33 -16.31
C ILE A 184 1.01 -3.85 -17.67
N PHE A 185 1.17 -2.54 -17.86
CA PHE A 185 1.72 -1.99 -19.10
C PHE A 185 3.16 -2.47 -19.37
N ILE A 186 3.97 -2.59 -18.30
CA ILE A 186 5.37 -3.05 -18.38
C ILE A 186 5.45 -4.55 -18.71
N LEU A 187 4.56 -5.36 -18.11
CA LEU A 187 4.58 -6.82 -18.17
C LEU A 187 3.62 -7.41 -19.20
N ARG A 188 2.83 -6.60 -19.88
CA ARG A 188 1.73 -7.00 -20.78
C ARG A 188 2.11 -8.14 -21.72
N GLU A 189 1.20 -9.08 -21.86
CA GLU A 189 1.30 -10.21 -22.80
C GLU A 189 0.43 -9.94 -24.05
N THR A 190 -0.67 -9.17 -23.87
CA THR A 190 -1.62 -8.83 -24.93
C THR A 190 -1.98 -7.35 -24.91
N LYS A 191 -2.50 -6.84 -26.04
CA LYS A 191 -3.04 -5.45 -26.10
C LYS A 191 -4.24 -5.25 -25.17
N LYS A 192 -5.00 -6.32 -24.85
CA LYS A 192 -6.15 -6.27 -23.96
C LYS A 192 -5.75 -5.96 -22.50
N ASP A 193 -4.55 -6.35 -22.10
CA ASP A 193 -4.04 -6.09 -20.75
C ASP A 193 -3.93 -4.59 -20.47
N ILE A 194 -3.63 -3.79 -21.51
CA ILE A 194 -3.57 -2.32 -21.40
C ILE A 194 -4.92 -1.74 -20.99
N GLY A 195 -6.04 -2.34 -21.46
CA GLY A 195 -7.37 -1.90 -21.07
C GLY A 195 -7.60 -1.93 -19.56
N VAL A 196 -7.06 -2.94 -18.86
CA VAL A 196 -7.15 -3.01 -17.39
C VAL A 196 -6.39 -1.86 -16.74
N CYS A 197 -5.18 -1.56 -17.21
CA CYS A 197 -4.40 -0.42 -16.71
C CYS A 197 -5.17 0.90 -16.91
N ILE A 198 -5.73 1.12 -18.10
CA ILE A 198 -6.49 2.33 -18.45
C ILE A 198 -7.73 2.47 -17.53
N ILE A 199 -8.46 1.38 -17.28
CA ILE A 199 -9.63 1.39 -16.38
C ILE A 199 -9.21 1.90 -14.99
N PHE A 200 -8.15 1.36 -14.39
CA PHE A 200 -7.69 1.82 -13.08
C PHE A 200 -7.26 3.28 -13.08
N LEU A 201 -6.67 3.79 -14.16
CA LEU A 201 -6.26 5.20 -14.27
C LEU A 201 -7.44 6.16 -14.48
N ILE A 202 -8.55 5.68 -15.04
CA ILE A 202 -9.76 6.50 -15.25
C ILE A 202 -10.63 6.54 -13.97
N LEU A 203 -10.68 5.47 -13.18
CA LEU A 203 -11.56 5.39 -12.00
C LEU A 203 -11.40 6.56 -11.00
N PRO A 204 -10.20 7.10 -10.70
CA PRO A 204 -10.08 8.29 -9.85
C PRO A 204 -10.83 9.50 -10.36
N PHE A 205 -10.95 9.68 -11.68
CA PHE A 205 -11.74 10.77 -12.26
C PHE A 205 -13.25 10.58 -12.02
N ILE A 206 -13.73 9.33 -12.09
CA ILE A 206 -15.12 8.98 -11.77
C ILE A 206 -15.38 9.24 -10.28
N PHE A 207 -14.45 8.84 -9.41
CA PHE A 207 -14.55 9.09 -7.96
C PHE A 207 -14.55 10.59 -7.64
N TYR A 208 -13.72 11.36 -8.34
CA TYR A 208 -13.70 12.82 -8.21
C TYR A 208 -15.04 13.44 -8.61
N GLN A 209 -15.65 13.03 -9.74
CA GLN A 209 -16.97 13.52 -10.17
C GLN A 209 -18.07 13.17 -9.15
N TYR A 210 -18.05 11.93 -8.63
CA TYR A 210 -18.95 11.54 -7.56
C TYR A 210 -18.82 12.43 -6.33
N GLY A 211 -17.59 12.66 -5.86
CA GLY A 211 -17.34 13.47 -4.67
C GLY A 211 -17.66 14.95 -4.86
N SER A 212 -17.44 15.51 -6.06
CA SER A 212 -17.83 16.87 -6.39
C SER A 212 -19.34 17.06 -6.31
N SER A 213 -20.11 16.14 -6.91
CA SER A 213 -21.58 16.18 -6.82
C SER A 213 -22.08 15.99 -5.39
N TYR A 214 -21.43 15.13 -4.60
CA TYR A 214 -21.75 14.94 -3.18
C TYR A 214 -21.53 16.20 -2.37
N LYS A 215 -20.42 16.91 -2.61
CA LYS A 215 -20.08 18.19 -1.96
C LYS A 215 -21.07 19.32 -2.32
N GLU A 216 -21.49 19.39 -3.58
CA GLU A 216 -22.52 20.35 -4.03
C GLU A 216 -23.85 20.08 -3.33
N THR A 217 -24.28 18.83 -3.26
CA THR A 217 -25.51 18.44 -2.57
C THR A 217 -25.43 18.77 -1.07
N PHE A 218 -24.30 18.52 -0.44
CA PHE A 218 -24.08 18.85 0.98
C PHE A 218 -24.12 20.37 1.23
N ASN A 219 -23.48 21.17 0.38
CA ASN A 219 -23.47 22.62 0.51
C ASN A 219 -24.85 23.25 0.19
N SER A 220 -25.65 22.61 -0.65
CA SER A 220 -27.02 23.07 -0.99
C SER A 220 -28.07 22.60 0.02
N SER A 221 -27.80 21.55 0.78
CA SER A 221 -28.65 21.17 1.91
C SER A 221 -28.45 22.24 2.99
N ASP A 222 -29.49 23.06 3.20
CA ASP A 222 -29.53 24.04 4.26
C ASP A 222 -29.22 23.37 5.62
N ILE A 223 -27.96 23.40 6.04
CA ILE A 223 -27.56 23.17 7.42
C ILE A 223 -27.87 24.49 8.20
N THR A 224 -28.93 25.19 7.78
CA THR A 224 -29.44 26.33 8.47
C THR A 224 -30.34 25.81 9.56
N ASN A 225 -30.00 26.23 10.76
CA ASN A 225 -30.81 26.26 11.97
C ASN A 225 -30.75 25.00 12.83
N TYR A 226 -29.61 24.80 13.47
CA TYR A 226 -29.60 24.47 14.90
C TYR A 226 -29.35 25.78 15.66
N ASP A 227 -30.40 26.61 15.77
CA ASP A 227 -30.51 27.62 16.83
C ASP A 227 -30.85 26.94 18.16
#